data_1ff513bdf8adad68c50f758a04a8992d
#
_entry.id   1ff513bdf8adad68c50f758a04a8992d
#
_cell.length_a   1.000
_cell.length_b   1.000
_cell.length_c   1.000
_cell.angle_alpha   90.00
_cell.angle_beta   90.00
_cell.angle_gamma   90.00
#
_symmetry.space_group_name_H-M   'P 1'
#
loop_
_entity.id
_entity.type
_entity.pdbx_description
1 polymer ?
#
loop_
_entity_poly.entity_id
_entity_poly.type
_entity_poly.pdbx_seq_one_letter_code
_entity_poly.pdbx_strand_id
1 'polypeptide(L)'
;TNSAIWARRTTYNLCLYGVAHFTQQQRGLSITCITGVASLPKKYKHPIPSRNELLDYLTDVGKPVKADVILKAFGLKGQRMRTLVEDRLHDMLRAGQIMKNRRNEYCLMAKLDLVTGKVSGHRDGFGFVLPDEGDDDIYLSAREMRALIDGDRVAVRVAGTDRRGRPEGRLVEVLERGTQEIAGQFRRERGIGVLIPDNPRISHRVLIPSGESGNARDGEMVVAEILDYPSYVDPPTARITKVIGSPDQKGIATDIAIHSNAIPYEWPTAVLREIEKFGSSVPTKAKQGRVDLRDVDLVTIDGADARDFDDAVYCERSGKGWTLLVAIADVSHYVEIGSAL
;
A
#
# COMPACT_ATOMS: atom_id res chain seq x y z
N THR A 1 -1.08 -21.79 -29.42
CA THR A 1 -0.42 -22.44 -28.26
C THR A 1 -1.52 -22.87 -27.30
N ASN A 2 -1.84 -24.18 -27.33
CA ASN A 2 -2.91 -24.76 -26.52
C ASN A 2 -2.55 -24.76 -25.05
N SER A 3 -3.05 -23.80 -24.29
CA SER A 3 -3.10 -23.90 -22.84
C SER A 3 -4.20 -24.91 -22.46
N ALA A 4 -3.80 -26.01 -21.86
CA ALA A 4 -4.73 -27.06 -21.44
C ALA A 4 -5.56 -26.59 -20.24
N ILE A 5 -6.88 -26.52 -20.41
CA ILE A 5 -7.83 -26.15 -19.37
C ILE A 5 -8.22 -27.42 -18.61
N TRP A 6 -7.96 -27.44 -17.29
CA TRP A 6 -8.28 -28.55 -16.42
C TRP A 6 -9.22 -28.09 -15.30
N ALA A 7 -10.43 -28.64 -15.22
CA ALA A 7 -11.41 -28.33 -14.19
C ALA A 7 -11.48 -29.42 -13.11
N ARG A 8 -11.64 -29.04 -11.83
CA ARG A 8 -11.92 -29.99 -10.75
C ARG A 8 -13.41 -30.32 -10.66
N ARG A 9 -13.75 -31.59 -10.63
CA ARG A 9 -15.08 -32.06 -10.28
C ARG A 9 -15.08 -32.45 -8.79
N THR A 10 -15.55 -31.57 -7.94
CA THR A 10 -15.81 -31.92 -6.54
C THR A 10 -17.05 -31.20 -6.06
N THR A 11 -18.07 -31.97 -5.75
CA THR A 11 -19.21 -31.55 -4.94
C THR A 11 -18.74 -31.40 -3.50
N TYR A 12 -18.29 -30.24 -3.07
CA TYR A 12 -18.32 -29.78 -1.69
C TYR A 12 -18.22 -28.26 -1.65
N ASN A 13 -19.09 -27.66 -0.82
CA ASN A 13 -19.15 -26.25 -0.47
C ASN A 13 -17.78 -25.62 -0.25
N LEU A 14 -17.44 -24.63 -1.05
CA LEU A 14 -16.52 -23.58 -0.62
C LEU A 14 -16.78 -22.29 -1.41
N CYS A 15 -16.98 -21.24 -0.68
CA CYS A 15 -17.07 -19.88 -1.15
C CYS A 15 -15.82 -19.46 -1.93
N LEU A 16 -16.10 -18.65 -2.97
CA LEU A 16 -15.22 -17.82 -3.75
C LEU A 16 -14.65 -18.48 -5.03
N TYR A 17 -15.24 -18.01 -6.12
CA TYR A 17 -15.06 -18.35 -7.53
C TYR A 17 -15.79 -19.64 -7.95
N GLY A 18 -17.11 -19.48 -8.15
CA GLY A 18 -18.01 -20.57 -8.36
C GLY A 18 -18.64 -20.55 -9.75
N VAL A 19 -18.80 -21.74 -10.27
CA VAL A 19 -19.76 -22.02 -11.34
C VAL A 19 -21.15 -21.76 -10.79
N ALA A 20 -21.87 -20.77 -11.28
CA ALA A 20 -23.23 -20.49 -10.87
C ALA A 20 -24.19 -21.40 -11.65
N HIS A 21 -24.74 -22.41 -10.97
CA HIS A 21 -25.95 -23.10 -11.43
C HIS A 21 -27.18 -22.27 -11.02
N PHE A 22 -27.87 -21.70 -11.98
CA PHE A 22 -29.20 -21.12 -11.74
C PHE A 22 -30.27 -22.18 -11.88
N THR A 23 -30.81 -22.68 -10.77
CA THR A 23 -32.13 -23.27 -10.73
C THR A 23 -33.02 -22.38 -9.87
N GLN A 24 -34.08 -21.90 -10.49
CA GLN A 24 -35.07 -21.06 -9.83
C GLN A 24 -35.92 -21.93 -8.88
N GLN A 25 -35.73 -21.77 -7.59
CA GLN A 25 -36.75 -22.09 -6.60
C GLN A 25 -36.67 -21.15 -5.39
N GLN A 26 -37.79 -20.56 -5.09
CA GLN A 26 -38.01 -19.61 -3.99
C GLN A 26 -37.81 -20.27 -2.62
N ARG A 27 -37.06 -19.64 -1.73
CA ARG A 27 -37.30 -19.36 -0.29
C ARG A 27 -35.97 -19.18 0.44
N GLY A 28 -35.81 -18.03 1.03
CA GLY A 28 -35.06 -17.68 2.24
C GLY A 28 -33.68 -18.36 2.48
N LEU A 29 -32.59 -17.68 2.11
CA LEU A 29 -31.23 -18.02 2.57
C LEU A 29 -30.70 -16.87 3.42
N SER A 30 -30.48 -17.18 4.70
CA SER A 30 -29.67 -16.39 5.61
C SER A 30 -28.22 -16.73 5.36
N ILE A 31 -27.41 -15.74 4.95
CA ILE A 31 -25.96 -15.89 4.76
C ILE A 31 -25.29 -15.45 6.06
N THR A 32 -24.73 -16.39 6.80
CA THR A 32 -23.84 -16.07 7.91
C THR A 32 -22.40 -16.10 7.39
N CYS A 33 -21.80 -14.94 7.21
CA CYS A 33 -20.38 -14.80 6.91
C CYS A 33 -19.56 -15.11 8.16
N ILE A 34 -18.82 -16.21 8.18
CA ILE A 34 -17.79 -16.48 9.19
C ILE A 34 -16.45 -16.01 8.61
N THR A 35 -16.07 -14.78 8.90
CA THR A 35 -14.71 -14.30 8.70
C THR A 35 -13.90 -14.67 9.93
N GLY A 36 -13.09 -15.70 9.82
CA GLY A 36 -12.21 -16.13 10.88
C GLY A 36 -10.90 -16.68 10.33
N VAL A 37 -9.99 -15.80 9.90
CA VAL A 37 -8.57 -16.18 9.84
C VAL A 37 -7.97 -15.79 11.19
N ALA A 38 -8.04 -16.70 12.14
CA ALA A 38 -7.29 -16.61 13.38
C ALA A 38 -5.83 -16.95 13.08
N SER A 39 -4.99 -15.93 12.97
CA SER A 39 -3.55 -16.13 13.14
C SER A 39 -3.32 -16.61 14.56
N LEU A 40 -2.82 -17.85 14.71
CA LEU A 40 -2.44 -18.40 16.01
C LEU A 40 -1.40 -17.49 16.67
N PRO A 41 -1.65 -16.96 17.87
CA PRO A 41 -0.69 -16.13 18.55
C PRO A 41 0.54 -16.97 18.89
N LYS A 42 1.73 -16.52 18.48
CA LYS A 42 2.99 -17.07 18.99
C LYS A 42 2.94 -17.00 20.51
N LYS A 43 2.90 -18.16 21.20
CA LYS A 43 2.98 -18.24 22.66
C LYS A 43 4.34 -17.71 23.10
N TYR A 44 4.40 -16.46 23.52
CA TYR A 44 5.55 -15.92 24.22
C TYR A 44 5.52 -16.40 25.67
N LYS A 45 6.66 -16.80 26.20
CA LYS A 45 6.81 -17.30 27.59
C LYS A 45 6.49 -16.20 28.65
N HIS A 46 6.48 -14.94 28.23
CA HIS A 46 6.03 -13.77 28.97
C HIS A 46 5.24 -12.87 28.02
N PRO A 47 3.94 -12.69 28.22
CA PRO A 47 3.14 -11.81 27.36
C PRO A 47 3.61 -10.36 27.55
N ILE A 48 3.97 -9.71 26.47
CA ILE A 48 4.13 -8.25 26.45
C ILE A 48 2.72 -7.62 26.48
N PRO A 49 2.54 -6.43 27.07
CA PRO A 49 1.24 -5.79 27.15
C PRO A 49 0.64 -5.61 25.76
N SER A 50 -0.64 -5.88 25.61
CA SER A 50 -1.41 -5.66 24.41
C SER A 50 -1.49 -4.15 24.08
N ARG A 51 -1.93 -3.81 22.87
CA ARG A 51 -2.19 -2.41 22.49
C ARG A 51 -3.19 -1.75 23.43
N ASN A 52 -4.27 -2.45 23.77
CA ASN A 52 -5.31 -1.92 24.66
C ASN A 52 -4.79 -1.68 26.08
N GLU A 53 -4.03 -2.62 26.64
CA GLU A 53 -3.42 -2.44 27.95
C GLU A 53 -2.44 -1.25 28.01
N LEU A 54 -1.70 -1.01 26.91
CA LEU A 54 -0.84 0.19 26.81
C LEU A 54 -1.66 1.48 26.67
N LEU A 55 -2.77 1.47 25.92
CA LEU A 55 -3.67 2.61 25.81
C LEU A 55 -4.35 2.92 27.15
N ASP A 56 -4.85 1.90 27.84
CA ASP A 56 -5.48 2.02 29.16
C ASP A 56 -4.48 2.61 30.17
N TYR A 57 -3.26 2.07 30.22
CA TYR A 57 -2.20 2.59 31.08
C TYR A 57 -1.86 4.07 30.78
N LEU A 58 -1.71 4.43 29.50
CA LEU A 58 -1.45 5.82 29.10
C LEU A 58 -2.64 6.74 29.40
N THR A 59 -3.87 6.20 29.39
CA THR A 59 -5.10 6.89 29.78
C THR A 59 -5.08 7.21 31.28
N ASP A 60 -4.79 6.22 32.10
CA ASP A 60 -4.77 6.34 33.57
C ASP A 60 -3.66 7.27 34.07
N VAL A 61 -2.47 7.16 33.45
CA VAL A 61 -1.34 8.05 33.82
C VAL A 61 -1.62 9.49 33.41
N GLY A 62 -2.30 9.75 32.32
CA GLY A 62 -2.77 11.06 31.87
C GLY A 62 -1.69 12.09 31.52
N LYS A 63 -0.42 11.72 31.50
CA LYS A 63 0.74 12.56 31.15
C LYS A 63 1.75 11.77 30.32
N PRO A 64 2.66 12.46 29.57
CA PRO A 64 3.70 11.80 28.81
C PRO A 64 4.64 10.97 29.68
N VAL A 65 4.97 9.73 29.24
CA VAL A 65 5.83 8.80 29.99
C VAL A 65 6.90 8.17 29.08
N LYS A 66 8.08 7.88 29.62
CA LYS A 66 9.18 7.21 28.94
C LYS A 66 8.94 5.71 28.87
N ALA A 67 9.53 5.04 27.88
CA ALA A 67 9.47 3.58 27.75
C ALA A 67 9.88 2.84 29.01
N ASP A 68 10.89 3.33 29.74
CA ASP A 68 11.35 2.73 30.98
C ASP A 68 10.27 2.72 32.06
N VAL A 69 9.45 3.76 32.14
CA VAL A 69 8.35 3.87 33.09
C VAL A 69 7.25 2.86 32.72
N ILE A 70 6.97 2.71 31.44
CA ILE A 70 6.01 1.71 30.94
C ILE A 70 6.50 0.31 31.28
N LEU A 71 7.77 -0.02 30.97
CA LEU A 71 8.36 -1.32 31.30
C LEU A 71 8.26 -1.65 32.79
N LYS A 72 8.56 -0.65 33.64
CA LYS A 72 8.47 -0.80 35.10
C LYS A 72 7.04 -1.03 35.58
N ALA A 73 6.07 -0.31 34.99
CA ALA A 73 4.65 -0.43 35.35
C ALA A 73 4.12 -1.86 35.04
N PHE A 74 4.55 -2.46 33.93
CA PHE A 74 4.18 -3.82 33.55
C PHE A 74 5.12 -4.90 34.10
N GLY A 75 6.05 -4.56 35.01
CA GLY A 75 6.97 -5.51 35.63
C GLY A 75 7.96 -6.18 34.68
N LEU A 76 8.19 -5.61 33.50
CA LEU A 76 9.03 -6.17 32.45
C LEU A 76 10.50 -5.79 32.65
N LYS A 77 11.39 -6.79 32.57
CA LYS A 77 12.83 -6.62 32.78
C LYS A 77 13.62 -7.26 31.63
N GLY A 78 14.80 -6.70 31.37
CA GLY A 78 15.74 -7.20 30.37
C GLY A 78 15.58 -6.59 28.97
N GLN A 79 16.68 -6.58 28.23
CA GLN A 79 16.78 -5.91 26.93
C GLN A 79 15.79 -6.47 25.89
N ARG A 80 15.54 -7.76 25.89
CA ARG A 80 14.60 -8.40 24.97
C ARG A 80 13.15 -7.89 25.15
N MET A 81 12.71 -7.71 26.40
CA MET A 81 11.38 -7.18 26.69
C MET A 81 11.28 -5.72 26.32
N ARG A 82 12.35 -4.95 26.53
CA ARG A 82 12.45 -3.56 26.08
C ARG A 82 12.22 -3.47 24.58
N THR A 83 12.98 -4.18 23.77
CA THR A 83 12.86 -4.17 22.30
C THR A 83 11.42 -4.51 21.85
N LEU A 84 10.83 -5.56 22.41
CA LEU A 84 9.47 -5.98 22.03
C LEU A 84 8.39 -4.95 22.38
N VAL A 85 8.55 -4.23 23.51
CA VAL A 85 7.62 -3.15 23.88
C VAL A 85 7.87 -1.91 23.03
N GLU A 86 9.11 -1.56 22.76
CA GLU A 86 9.47 -0.44 21.88
C GLU A 86 8.98 -0.67 20.46
N ASP A 87 9.10 -1.89 19.91
CA ASP A 87 8.53 -2.25 18.61
C ASP A 87 7.00 -2.07 18.59
N ARG A 88 6.31 -2.52 19.67
CA ARG A 88 4.86 -2.32 19.77
C ARG A 88 4.46 -0.85 19.90
N LEU A 89 5.20 -0.06 20.68
CA LEU A 89 4.98 1.37 20.78
C LEU A 89 5.25 2.06 19.43
N HIS A 90 6.24 1.60 18.68
CA HIS A 90 6.51 2.10 17.33
C HIS A 90 5.35 1.80 16.36
N ASP A 91 4.80 0.58 16.42
CA ASP A 91 3.61 0.23 15.64
C ASP A 91 2.38 1.08 16.01
N MET A 92 2.21 1.40 17.31
CA MET A 92 1.13 2.26 17.79
C MET A 92 1.33 3.72 17.39
N LEU A 93 2.60 4.20 17.31
CA LEU A 93 2.94 5.51 16.74
C LEU A 93 2.53 5.59 15.27
N ARG A 94 2.94 4.59 14.44
CA ARG A 94 2.56 4.53 13.02
C ARG A 94 1.06 4.43 12.82
N ALA A 95 0.36 3.75 13.73
CA ALA A 95 -1.09 3.66 13.72
C ALA A 95 -1.78 4.95 14.23
N GLY A 96 -1.04 5.97 14.68
CA GLY A 96 -1.58 7.21 15.21
C GLY A 96 -2.36 7.07 16.52
N GLN A 97 -2.17 5.98 17.28
CA GLN A 97 -2.84 5.75 18.56
C GLN A 97 -2.18 6.49 19.69
N ILE A 98 -0.86 6.67 19.62
CA ILE A 98 -0.03 7.37 20.57
C ILE A 98 0.92 8.33 19.85
N MET A 99 1.51 9.24 20.59
CA MET A 99 2.50 10.20 20.12
C MET A 99 3.76 10.13 20.97
N LYS A 100 4.91 10.47 20.38
CA LYS A 100 6.19 10.57 21.08
C LYS A 100 6.68 12.02 21.03
N ASN A 101 6.86 12.65 22.18
CA ASN A 101 7.32 14.03 22.24
C ASN A 101 8.85 14.14 22.05
N ARG A 102 9.37 15.39 21.95
CA ARG A 102 10.81 15.68 21.79
C ARG A 102 11.69 15.15 22.95
N ARG A 103 11.08 14.78 24.08
CA ARG A 103 11.77 14.19 25.24
C ARG A 103 11.73 12.66 25.22
N ASN A 104 11.30 12.06 24.11
CA ASN A 104 11.11 10.63 23.95
C ASN A 104 10.06 10.03 24.93
N GLU A 105 9.01 10.78 25.25
CA GLU A 105 7.92 10.34 26.09
C GLU A 105 6.67 10.06 25.26
N TYR A 106 5.94 9.01 25.59
CA TYR A 106 4.73 8.56 24.92
C TYR A 106 3.48 9.09 25.58
N CYS A 107 2.49 9.54 24.85
CA CYS A 107 1.17 9.96 25.32
C CYS A 107 0.08 9.63 24.33
N LEU A 108 -1.18 9.68 24.77
CA LEU A 108 -2.33 9.43 23.89
C LEU A 108 -2.59 10.59 22.95
N MET A 109 -2.90 10.26 21.70
CA MET A 109 -3.33 11.24 20.69
C MET A 109 -4.68 11.89 21.06
N ALA A 110 -5.65 11.10 21.50
CA ALA A 110 -7.01 11.57 21.82
C ALA A 110 -7.10 12.68 22.90
N LYS A 111 -6.08 12.79 23.78
CA LYS A 111 -6.05 13.87 24.77
C LYS A 111 -5.51 15.21 24.28
N LEU A 112 -5.05 15.24 23.00
CA LEU A 112 -4.43 16.43 22.42
C LEU A 112 -5.32 17.12 21.39
N ASP A 113 -6.55 16.68 21.19
CA ASP A 113 -7.45 17.11 20.09
C ASP A 113 -6.74 17.07 18.72
N LEU A 114 -5.97 15.98 18.50
CA LEU A 114 -5.22 15.78 17.28
C LEU A 114 -5.97 14.83 16.37
N VAL A 115 -6.00 15.19 15.10
CA VAL A 115 -6.51 14.34 14.03
C VAL A 115 -5.32 13.75 13.26
N THR A 116 -5.36 12.43 13.03
CA THR A 116 -4.39 11.74 12.18
C THR A 116 -4.98 11.49 10.82
N GLY A 117 -4.14 11.50 9.79
CA GLY A 117 -4.58 11.24 8.44
C GLY A 117 -3.47 11.34 7.43
N LYS A 118 -3.82 11.10 6.17
CA LYS A 118 -2.92 11.15 5.02
C LYS A 118 -2.99 12.51 4.34
N VAL A 119 -1.84 13.07 4.01
CA VAL A 119 -1.74 14.34 3.29
C VAL A 119 -2.05 14.12 1.80
N SER A 120 -2.95 14.94 1.27
CA SER A 120 -3.20 15.11 -0.15
C SER A 120 -2.80 16.51 -0.57
N GLY A 121 -1.71 16.63 -1.32
CA GLY A 121 -1.22 17.91 -1.83
C GLY A 121 -2.08 18.46 -2.97
N HIS A 122 -1.95 19.75 -3.22
CA HIS A 122 -2.56 20.42 -4.36
C HIS A 122 -1.52 21.23 -5.12
N ARG A 123 -1.65 21.30 -6.45
CA ARG A 123 -0.71 22.01 -7.34
C ARG A 123 -0.46 23.48 -6.98
N ASP A 124 -1.41 24.11 -6.31
CA ASP A 124 -1.31 25.51 -5.88
C ASP A 124 -0.59 25.65 -4.52
N GLY A 125 0.01 24.56 -3.99
CA GLY A 125 0.85 24.58 -2.82
C GLY A 125 0.14 24.42 -1.47
N PHE A 126 -1.19 24.40 -1.42
CA PHE A 126 -1.96 24.00 -0.25
C PHE A 126 -2.25 22.49 -0.29
N GLY A 127 -2.86 21.95 0.74
CA GLY A 127 -3.25 20.54 0.76
C GLY A 127 -4.38 20.26 1.73
N PHE A 128 -4.65 18.97 1.93
CA PHE A 128 -5.64 18.48 2.87
C PHE A 128 -5.07 17.30 3.65
N VAL A 129 -5.53 17.12 4.87
CA VAL A 129 -5.42 15.85 5.57
C VAL A 129 -6.73 15.11 5.37
N LEU A 130 -6.64 13.91 4.83
CA LEU A 130 -7.72 12.94 4.75
C LEU A 130 -7.69 12.16 6.06
N PRO A 131 -8.61 12.41 7.01
CA PRO A 131 -8.57 11.78 8.32
C PRO A 131 -8.72 10.26 8.24
N ASP A 132 -8.10 9.56 9.20
CA ASP A 132 -8.29 8.12 9.36
C ASP A 132 -9.70 7.79 9.88
N GLU A 133 -10.29 8.72 10.66
CA GLU A 133 -11.64 8.65 11.22
C GLU A 133 -12.35 9.99 10.98
N GLY A 134 -13.59 9.93 10.51
CA GLY A 134 -14.40 11.11 10.18
C GLY A 134 -14.50 11.36 8.68
N ASP A 135 -15.38 12.29 8.28
CA ASP A 135 -15.75 12.52 6.88
C ASP A 135 -15.22 13.86 6.32
N ASP A 136 -14.78 14.78 7.17
CA ASP A 136 -14.38 16.11 6.74
C ASP A 136 -12.86 16.24 6.54
N ASP A 137 -12.45 16.56 5.32
CA ASP A 137 -11.06 16.88 4.99
C ASP A 137 -10.59 18.13 5.73
N ILE A 138 -9.40 18.07 6.33
CA ILE A 138 -8.80 19.19 7.05
C ILE A 138 -7.88 19.97 6.11
N TYR A 139 -8.18 21.24 5.89
CA TYR A 139 -7.39 22.10 5.04
C TYR A 139 -6.02 22.38 5.65
N LEU A 140 -4.96 22.25 4.85
CA LEU A 140 -3.59 22.65 5.17
C LEU A 140 -3.17 23.83 4.30
N SER A 141 -2.80 24.93 4.95
CA SER A 141 -2.30 26.09 4.24
C SER A 141 -0.95 25.80 3.55
N ALA A 142 -0.58 26.60 2.55
CA ALA A 142 0.71 26.49 1.88
C ALA A 142 1.91 26.58 2.85
N ARG A 143 1.73 27.23 4.01
CA ARG A 143 2.75 27.27 5.06
C ARG A 143 2.96 25.90 5.67
N GLU A 144 1.88 25.21 6.03
CA GLU A 144 1.96 23.87 6.65
C GLU A 144 2.52 22.84 5.65
N MET A 145 2.13 22.97 4.38
CA MET A 145 2.61 22.12 3.29
C MET A 145 4.12 22.25 3.01
N ARG A 146 4.78 23.32 3.48
CA ARG A 146 6.25 23.46 3.31
C ARG A 146 7.03 22.31 3.95
N ALA A 147 6.54 21.74 5.04
CA ALA A 147 7.21 20.64 5.75
C ALA A 147 6.69 19.25 5.36
N LEU A 148 5.79 19.18 4.37
CA LEU A 148 5.06 17.98 4.00
C LEU A 148 5.20 17.65 2.52
N ILE A 149 5.12 16.38 2.19
CA ILE A 149 4.99 15.87 0.81
C ILE A 149 3.66 15.14 0.68
N ASP A 150 3.13 15.10 -0.53
CA ASP A 150 1.93 14.30 -0.85
C ASP A 150 2.11 12.86 -0.36
N GLY A 151 1.10 12.31 0.31
CA GLY A 151 1.15 10.96 0.84
C GLY A 151 1.69 10.82 2.27
N ASP A 152 2.31 11.85 2.85
CA ASP A 152 2.76 11.83 4.26
C ASP A 152 1.60 11.53 5.21
N ARG A 153 1.84 10.74 6.24
CA ARG A 153 0.91 10.53 7.32
C ARG A 153 1.25 11.46 8.48
N VAL A 154 0.27 12.22 8.93
CA VAL A 154 0.50 13.32 9.88
C VAL A 154 -0.48 13.31 11.04
N ALA A 155 -0.08 13.97 12.12
CA ALA A 155 -0.96 14.43 13.19
C ALA A 155 -1.10 15.95 13.09
N VAL A 156 -2.34 16.42 13.00
CA VAL A 156 -2.66 17.85 12.93
C VAL A 156 -3.62 18.23 14.06
N ARG A 157 -3.54 19.48 14.47
CA ARG A 157 -4.50 20.10 15.37
C ARG A 157 -5.41 21.01 14.55
N VAL A 158 -6.71 20.85 14.70
CA VAL A 158 -7.68 21.78 14.13
C VAL A 158 -7.58 23.10 14.90
N ALA A 159 -7.19 24.18 14.22
CA ALA A 159 -6.90 25.48 14.83
C ALA A 159 -7.94 26.57 14.46
N GLY A 160 -8.97 26.21 13.71
CA GLY A 160 -9.99 27.13 13.26
C GLY A 160 -10.66 26.64 11.98
N THR A 161 -11.20 27.59 11.21
CA THR A 161 -11.78 27.33 9.88
C THR A 161 -11.18 28.25 8.86
N ASP A 162 -11.01 27.76 7.64
CA ASP A 162 -10.58 28.58 6.51
C ASP A 162 -11.69 29.57 6.05
N ARG A 163 -11.39 30.39 5.04
CA ARG A 163 -12.34 31.39 4.51
C ARG A 163 -13.61 30.77 3.89
N ARG A 164 -13.62 29.46 3.64
CA ARG A 164 -14.74 28.69 3.09
C ARG A 164 -15.48 27.87 4.16
N GLY A 165 -15.11 28.04 5.45
CA GLY A 165 -15.73 27.33 6.56
C GLY A 165 -15.21 25.90 6.78
N ARG A 166 -14.14 25.46 6.09
CA ARG A 166 -13.55 24.14 6.27
C ARG A 166 -12.59 24.15 7.47
N PRO A 167 -12.49 23.05 8.24
CA PRO A 167 -11.53 22.96 9.35
C PRO A 167 -10.10 23.18 8.83
N GLU A 168 -9.35 24.10 9.46
CA GLU A 168 -7.95 24.37 9.14
C GLU A 168 -7.04 23.70 10.16
N GLY A 169 -6.11 22.87 9.65
CA GLY A 169 -5.15 22.11 10.42
C GLY A 169 -3.80 22.81 10.55
N ARG A 170 -3.17 22.64 11.73
CA ARG A 170 -1.76 22.95 11.94
C ARG A 170 -1.00 21.65 12.17
N LEU A 171 0.10 21.48 11.47
CA LEU A 171 0.97 20.33 11.61
C LEU A 171 1.55 20.28 13.04
N VAL A 172 1.40 19.13 13.68
CA VAL A 172 2.00 18.84 14.96
C VAL A 172 3.17 17.88 14.79
N GLU A 173 2.98 16.81 14.00
CA GLU A 173 4.01 15.81 13.77
C GLU A 173 3.78 15.08 12.44
N VAL A 174 4.87 14.69 11.79
CA VAL A 174 4.85 13.75 10.67
C VAL A 174 5.05 12.35 11.24
N LEU A 175 4.03 11.51 11.13
CA LEU A 175 4.04 10.15 11.69
C LEU A 175 4.78 9.18 10.79
N GLU A 176 4.60 9.34 9.47
CA GLU A 176 5.22 8.50 8.45
C GLU A 176 5.41 9.27 7.15
N ARG A 177 6.55 9.07 6.50
CA ARG A 177 6.81 9.63 5.18
C ARG A 177 6.22 8.72 4.10
N GLY A 178 5.27 9.25 3.32
CA GLY A 178 4.54 8.48 2.32
C GLY A 178 5.26 8.35 0.98
N THR A 179 6.17 9.27 0.68
CA THR A 179 6.90 9.32 -0.60
C THR A 179 8.38 9.20 -0.32
N GLN A 180 9.03 8.19 -0.88
CA GLN A 180 10.48 7.95 -0.76
C GLN A 180 11.22 8.29 -2.05
N GLU A 181 10.57 8.11 -3.19
CA GLU A 181 11.10 8.41 -4.52
C GLU A 181 10.18 9.41 -5.24
N ILE A 182 10.78 10.27 -6.02
CA ILE A 182 10.08 11.27 -6.83
C ILE A 182 10.53 11.14 -8.28
N ALA A 183 9.56 10.93 -9.19
CA ALA A 183 9.79 11.07 -10.61
C ALA A 183 9.58 12.53 -11.05
N GLY A 184 10.39 13.00 -11.96
CA GLY A 184 10.26 14.36 -12.45
C GLY A 184 11.35 14.77 -13.45
N GLN A 185 11.33 16.03 -13.86
CA GLN A 185 12.29 16.55 -14.80
C GLN A 185 13.48 17.17 -14.07
N PHE A 186 14.69 16.68 -14.38
CA PHE A 186 15.92 17.27 -13.91
C PHE A 186 16.26 18.55 -14.69
N ARG A 187 16.61 19.59 -13.96
CA ARG A 187 17.04 20.87 -14.52
C ARG A 187 18.31 21.36 -13.84
N ARG A 188 19.17 22.03 -14.61
CA ARG A 188 20.32 22.78 -14.07
C ARG A 188 20.04 24.28 -14.11
N GLU A 189 19.87 24.87 -12.95
CA GLU A 189 19.60 26.29 -12.81
C GLU A 189 20.77 26.97 -12.10
N ARG A 190 21.50 27.83 -12.80
CA ARG A 190 22.65 28.56 -12.24
C ARG A 190 23.67 27.66 -11.54
N GLY A 191 23.90 26.45 -12.07
CA GLY A 191 24.85 25.46 -11.51
C GLY A 191 24.28 24.56 -10.40
N ILE A 192 23.05 24.78 -9.99
CA ILE A 192 22.35 23.94 -8.99
C ILE A 192 21.44 22.95 -9.73
N GLY A 193 21.52 21.67 -9.33
CA GLY A 193 20.57 20.67 -9.79
C GLY A 193 19.21 20.82 -9.09
N VAL A 194 18.13 20.82 -9.87
CA VAL A 194 16.77 20.90 -9.36
C VAL A 194 15.93 19.83 -10.06
N LEU A 195 15.16 19.07 -9.30
CA LEU A 195 14.14 18.19 -9.81
C LEU A 195 12.78 18.88 -9.70
N ILE A 196 12.07 18.96 -10.82
CA ILE A 196 10.69 19.42 -10.90
C ILE A 196 9.81 18.18 -10.92
N PRO A 197 9.06 17.87 -9.84
CA PRO A 197 8.22 16.68 -9.77
C PRO A 197 7.18 16.64 -10.89
N ASP A 198 6.95 15.47 -11.46
CA ASP A 198 5.88 15.22 -12.44
C ASP A 198 4.51 15.16 -11.76
N ASN A 199 4.44 14.62 -10.54
CA ASN A 199 3.23 14.62 -9.74
C ASN A 199 2.86 16.06 -9.31
N PRO A 200 1.76 16.66 -9.81
CA PRO A 200 1.39 18.02 -9.50
C PRO A 200 0.99 18.24 -8.03
N ARG A 201 0.76 17.18 -7.26
CA ARG A 201 0.49 17.27 -5.82
C ARG A 201 1.74 17.54 -5.00
N ILE A 202 2.94 17.34 -5.59
CA ILE A 202 4.22 17.68 -4.97
C ILE A 202 4.64 19.06 -5.49
N SER A 203 4.30 20.12 -4.77
CA SER A 203 4.60 21.50 -5.16
C SER A 203 6.04 21.94 -4.89
N HIS A 204 6.83 21.11 -4.22
CA HIS A 204 8.21 21.38 -3.89
C HIS A 204 9.13 21.28 -5.11
N ARG A 205 10.07 22.19 -5.18
CA ARG A 205 11.27 22.02 -6.01
C ARG A 205 12.28 21.26 -5.19
N VAL A 206 12.71 20.10 -5.67
CA VAL A 206 13.63 19.23 -4.94
C VAL A 206 15.05 19.56 -5.36
N LEU A 207 15.94 19.84 -4.42
CA LEU A 207 17.33 20.12 -4.74
C LEU A 207 18.11 18.83 -4.96
N ILE A 208 18.96 18.83 -5.99
CA ILE A 208 19.90 17.74 -6.25
C ILE A 208 21.31 18.25 -5.91
N PRO A 209 21.89 17.81 -4.78
CA PRO A 209 23.22 18.25 -4.36
C PRO A 209 24.30 17.90 -5.40
N SER A 210 25.42 18.61 -5.32
CA SER A 210 26.56 18.33 -6.18
C SER A 210 27.06 16.90 -5.94
N GLY A 211 27.20 16.13 -7.03
CA GLY A 211 27.58 14.71 -6.98
C GLY A 211 26.39 13.75 -6.97
N GLU A 212 25.17 14.19 -6.64
CA GLU A 212 23.99 13.34 -6.57
C GLU A 212 23.17 13.29 -7.88
N SER A 213 23.61 13.98 -8.93
CA SER A 213 22.92 13.99 -10.23
C SER A 213 23.28 12.79 -11.13
N GLY A 214 24.25 11.96 -10.75
CA GLY A 214 24.72 10.86 -11.58
C GLY A 214 25.09 11.33 -12.99
N ASN A 215 24.57 10.61 -14.00
CA ASN A 215 24.77 10.90 -15.42
C ASN A 215 23.58 11.66 -16.06
N ALA A 216 22.63 12.18 -15.27
CA ALA A 216 21.49 12.90 -15.76
C ALA A 216 21.87 14.22 -16.45
N ARG A 217 21.22 14.48 -17.57
CA ARG A 217 21.39 15.71 -18.38
C ARG A 217 20.23 16.65 -18.14
N ASP A 218 20.48 17.92 -18.36
CA ASP A 218 19.44 18.95 -18.27
C ASP A 218 18.24 18.62 -19.17
N GLY A 219 17.05 18.65 -18.60
CA GLY A 219 15.80 18.35 -19.30
C GLY A 219 15.34 16.89 -19.29
N GLU A 220 16.17 15.96 -18.86
CA GLU A 220 15.78 14.55 -18.80
C GLU A 220 14.80 14.26 -17.66
N MET A 221 13.93 13.27 -17.90
CA MET A 221 13.07 12.68 -16.88
C MET A 221 13.87 11.68 -16.05
N VAL A 222 13.77 11.79 -14.74
CA VAL A 222 14.55 11.00 -13.78
C VAL A 222 13.69 10.51 -12.62
N VAL A 223 14.17 9.51 -11.92
CA VAL A 223 13.70 9.10 -10.58
C VAL A 223 14.78 9.48 -9.59
N ALA A 224 14.38 10.06 -8.47
CA ALA A 224 15.29 10.45 -7.41
C ALA A 224 14.75 10.00 -6.05
N GLU A 225 15.63 9.43 -5.24
CA GLU A 225 15.41 9.06 -3.85
C GLU A 225 15.58 10.30 -2.96
N ILE A 226 14.65 10.53 -2.04
CA ILE A 226 14.70 11.64 -1.10
C ILE A 226 15.80 11.37 -0.06
N LEU A 227 16.77 12.29 0.04
CA LEU A 227 17.81 12.27 1.06
C LEU A 227 17.35 12.99 2.33
N ASP A 228 16.89 14.23 2.15
CA ASP A 228 16.36 15.04 3.24
C ASP A 228 14.94 15.50 2.90
N TYR A 229 14.02 15.24 3.83
CA TYR A 229 12.64 15.69 3.69
C TYR A 229 12.51 17.18 3.95
N PRO A 230 11.49 17.84 3.37
CA PRO A 230 11.31 19.27 3.53
C PRO A 230 11.02 19.65 4.98
N SER A 231 11.44 20.86 5.35
CA SER A 231 11.11 21.51 6.60
C SER A 231 10.38 22.83 6.32
N TYR A 232 10.00 23.57 7.36
CA TYR A 232 9.44 24.92 7.17
C TYR A 232 10.44 25.89 6.56
N VAL A 233 11.74 25.60 6.60
CA VAL A 233 12.85 26.47 6.19
C VAL A 233 13.56 25.89 4.96
N ASP A 234 13.85 24.58 5.00
CA ASP A 234 14.69 23.93 4.00
C ASP A 234 13.84 23.16 2.99
N PRO A 235 14.13 23.27 1.69
CA PRO A 235 13.52 22.44 0.66
C PRO A 235 14.02 20.99 0.77
N PRO A 236 13.30 20.00 0.20
CA PRO A 236 13.76 18.65 0.15
C PRO A 236 15.00 18.50 -0.74
N THR A 237 15.87 17.55 -0.38
CA THR A 237 17.01 17.14 -1.21
C THR A 237 16.84 15.70 -1.68
N ALA A 238 17.37 15.36 -2.85
CA ALA A 238 17.29 14.01 -3.39
C ALA A 238 18.54 13.64 -4.21
N ARG A 239 18.72 12.34 -4.40
CA ARG A 239 19.73 11.71 -5.26
C ARG A 239 19.03 11.10 -6.47
N ILE A 240 19.55 11.36 -7.67
CA ILE A 240 19.05 10.68 -8.87
C ILE A 240 19.52 9.23 -8.86
N THR A 241 18.54 8.30 -8.82
CA THR A 241 18.77 6.85 -8.84
C THR A 241 18.65 6.28 -10.24
N LYS A 242 17.79 6.89 -11.09
CA LYS A 242 17.51 6.40 -12.44
C LYS A 242 17.27 7.55 -13.41
N VAL A 243 17.88 7.46 -14.61
CA VAL A 243 17.50 8.30 -15.75
C VAL A 243 16.50 7.55 -16.59
N ILE A 244 15.29 8.10 -16.75
CA ILE A 244 14.21 7.49 -17.57
C ILE A 244 14.47 7.82 -19.04
N GLY A 245 14.76 9.07 -19.36
CA GLY A 245 15.08 9.51 -20.71
C GLY A 245 14.58 10.91 -21.05
N SER A 246 14.60 11.25 -22.36
CA SER A 246 14.08 12.53 -22.83
C SER A 246 12.55 12.54 -22.81
N PRO A 247 11.89 13.68 -22.45
CA PRO A 247 10.43 13.80 -22.48
C PRO A 247 9.78 13.44 -23.81
N ASP A 248 10.51 13.61 -24.91
CA ASP A 248 10.00 13.35 -26.28
C ASP A 248 10.15 11.88 -26.71
N GLN A 249 10.73 11.03 -25.87
CA GLN A 249 10.93 9.61 -26.19
C GLN A 249 9.61 8.85 -26.15
N LYS A 250 9.39 7.95 -27.13
CA LYS A 250 8.21 7.09 -27.17
C LYS A 250 8.19 6.16 -25.95
N GLY A 251 7.04 6.06 -25.28
CA GLY A 251 6.85 5.18 -24.10
C GLY A 251 7.22 5.83 -22.77
N ILE A 252 7.88 6.97 -22.76
CA ILE A 252 8.34 7.63 -21.52
C ILE A 252 7.19 7.98 -20.57
N ALA A 253 6.01 8.31 -21.12
CA ALA A 253 4.84 8.63 -20.30
C ALA A 253 4.40 7.45 -19.42
N THR A 254 4.52 6.22 -19.94
CA THR A 254 4.25 5.00 -19.15
C THR A 254 5.28 4.82 -18.04
N ASP A 255 6.56 4.99 -18.35
CA ASP A 255 7.63 4.87 -17.35
C ASP A 255 7.49 5.93 -16.25
N ILE A 256 7.17 7.17 -16.63
CA ILE A 256 6.89 8.26 -15.68
C ILE A 256 5.70 7.88 -14.79
N ALA A 257 4.60 7.41 -15.38
CA ALA A 257 3.40 7.04 -14.62
C ALA A 257 3.67 5.90 -13.63
N ILE A 258 4.45 4.90 -14.01
CA ILE A 258 4.88 3.80 -13.13
C ILE A 258 5.61 4.36 -11.91
N HIS A 259 6.63 5.19 -12.13
CA HIS A 259 7.45 5.74 -11.05
C HIS A 259 6.70 6.80 -10.22
N SER A 260 5.92 7.67 -10.85
CA SER A 260 5.15 8.71 -10.14
C SER A 260 4.05 8.16 -9.24
N ASN A 261 3.57 6.95 -9.53
CA ASN A 261 2.53 6.28 -8.75
C ASN A 261 3.07 5.11 -7.92
N ALA A 262 4.39 4.94 -7.84
CA ALA A 262 5.05 3.84 -7.13
C ALA A 262 4.47 2.46 -7.49
N ILE A 263 4.16 2.25 -8.77
CA ILE A 263 3.63 0.98 -9.27
C ILE A 263 4.78 -0.03 -9.30
N PRO A 264 4.65 -1.20 -8.64
CA PRO A 264 5.65 -2.25 -8.72
C PRO A 264 5.79 -2.73 -10.17
N TYR A 265 6.99 -2.66 -10.73
CA TYR A 265 7.28 -3.06 -12.11
C TYR A 265 8.43 -4.07 -12.21
N GLU A 266 9.09 -4.34 -11.10
CA GLU A 266 10.14 -5.37 -11.01
C GLU A 266 9.70 -6.47 -10.04
N TRP A 267 9.86 -7.71 -10.47
CA TRP A 267 9.56 -8.85 -9.61
C TRP A 267 10.65 -9.03 -8.56
N PRO A 268 10.28 -9.15 -7.26
CA PRO A 268 11.23 -9.48 -6.21
C PRO A 268 11.99 -10.78 -6.52
N THR A 269 13.26 -10.87 -6.14
CA THR A 269 14.08 -12.06 -6.37
C THR A 269 13.46 -13.34 -5.78
N ALA A 270 12.71 -13.21 -4.68
CA ALA A 270 11.99 -14.34 -4.08
C ALA A 270 10.91 -14.89 -5.02
N VAL A 271 10.15 -14.01 -5.69
CA VAL A 271 9.14 -14.38 -6.70
C VAL A 271 9.81 -15.06 -7.90
N LEU A 272 10.90 -14.47 -8.43
CA LEU A 272 11.63 -15.03 -9.56
C LEU A 272 12.12 -16.45 -9.29
N ARG A 273 12.65 -16.71 -8.08
CA ARG A 273 13.05 -18.06 -7.65
C ARG A 273 11.89 -19.02 -7.48
N GLU A 274 10.74 -18.51 -7.10
CA GLU A 274 9.54 -19.33 -6.93
C GLU A 274 8.97 -19.78 -8.27
N ILE A 275 8.86 -18.89 -9.24
CA ILE A 275 8.33 -19.21 -10.57
C ILE A 275 9.24 -20.14 -11.39
N GLU A 276 10.55 -20.15 -11.13
CA GLU A 276 11.50 -21.10 -11.77
C GLU A 276 11.09 -22.56 -11.57
N LYS A 277 10.36 -22.88 -10.48
CA LYS A 277 9.90 -24.24 -10.16
C LYS A 277 8.81 -24.74 -11.10
N PHE A 278 8.08 -23.86 -11.78
CA PHE A 278 6.90 -24.23 -12.55
C PHE A 278 7.21 -24.70 -13.97
N GLY A 279 8.34 -24.31 -14.55
CA GLY A 279 8.71 -24.68 -15.91
C GLY A 279 7.75 -24.10 -16.98
N SER A 280 7.90 -24.56 -18.24
CA SER A 280 7.14 -24.06 -19.39
C SER A 280 5.90 -24.91 -19.76
N SER A 281 5.63 -25.99 -19.02
CA SER A 281 4.52 -26.92 -19.29
C SER A 281 3.85 -27.37 -18.01
N VAL A 282 2.53 -27.65 -18.08
CA VAL A 282 1.76 -28.16 -16.96
C VAL A 282 2.19 -29.61 -16.65
N PRO A 283 2.76 -29.88 -15.45
CA PRO A 283 3.25 -31.20 -15.11
C PRO A 283 2.10 -32.22 -14.97
N THR A 284 2.38 -33.49 -15.24
CA THR A 284 1.38 -34.57 -15.16
C THR A 284 0.73 -34.65 -13.77
N LYS A 285 1.49 -34.39 -12.70
CA LYS A 285 0.96 -34.37 -11.33
C LYS A 285 -0.12 -33.31 -11.12
N ALA A 286 0.02 -32.13 -11.75
CA ALA A 286 -0.96 -31.04 -11.65
C ALA A 286 -2.27 -31.38 -12.38
N LYS A 287 -2.26 -32.36 -13.28
CA LYS A 287 -3.43 -32.84 -14.01
C LYS A 287 -4.25 -33.90 -13.25
N GLN A 288 -3.70 -34.47 -12.20
CA GLN A 288 -4.38 -35.52 -11.43
C GLN A 288 -5.63 -35.01 -10.73
N GLY A 289 -6.74 -35.76 -10.84
CA GLY A 289 -8.03 -35.40 -10.25
C GLY A 289 -8.77 -34.26 -10.95
N ARG A 290 -8.33 -33.83 -12.14
CA ARG A 290 -8.98 -32.84 -12.99
C ARG A 290 -9.70 -33.49 -14.17
N VAL A 291 -10.71 -32.82 -14.68
CA VAL A 291 -11.42 -33.24 -15.91
C VAL A 291 -10.70 -32.64 -17.11
N ASP A 292 -10.40 -33.46 -18.11
CA ASP A 292 -9.82 -33.00 -19.38
C ASP A 292 -10.91 -32.41 -20.28
N LEU A 293 -10.83 -31.12 -20.58
CA LEU A 293 -11.76 -30.39 -21.42
C LEU A 293 -11.13 -29.97 -22.76
N ARG A 294 -9.96 -30.53 -23.13
CA ARG A 294 -9.26 -30.11 -24.34
C ARG A 294 -10.00 -30.50 -25.64
N ASP A 295 -10.92 -31.45 -25.58
CA ASP A 295 -11.77 -31.87 -26.69
C ASP A 295 -13.12 -31.12 -26.75
N VAL A 296 -13.34 -30.17 -25.82
CA VAL A 296 -14.51 -29.28 -25.82
C VAL A 296 -14.14 -27.99 -26.53
N ASP A 297 -15.00 -27.55 -27.47
CA ASP A 297 -14.80 -26.32 -28.26
C ASP A 297 -15.00 -25.03 -27.40
N LEU A 298 -14.17 -24.90 -26.39
CA LEU A 298 -14.13 -23.70 -25.54
C LEU A 298 -13.54 -22.53 -26.33
N VAL A 299 -14.15 -21.35 -26.19
CA VAL A 299 -13.68 -20.11 -26.80
C VAL A 299 -13.37 -19.07 -25.74
N THR A 300 -12.32 -18.27 -25.96
CA THR A 300 -12.03 -17.06 -25.20
C THR A 300 -12.50 -15.86 -25.99
N ILE A 301 -12.96 -14.81 -25.29
CA ILE A 301 -13.50 -13.58 -25.89
C ILE A 301 -12.72 -12.40 -25.33
N ASP A 302 -11.50 -12.24 -25.80
CA ASP A 302 -10.52 -11.27 -25.32
C ASP A 302 -10.18 -10.24 -26.40
N GLY A 303 -9.48 -9.18 -26.00
CA GLY A 303 -8.89 -8.23 -26.94
C GLY A 303 -7.85 -8.91 -27.85
N ALA A 304 -7.64 -8.36 -29.05
CA ALA A 304 -6.71 -8.92 -30.03
C ALA A 304 -5.25 -8.97 -29.55
N ASP A 305 -4.89 -8.17 -28.56
CA ASP A 305 -3.57 -8.03 -27.94
C ASP A 305 -3.45 -8.74 -26.59
N ALA A 306 -4.51 -9.40 -26.11
CA ALA A 306 -4.49 -10.16 -24.86
C ALA A 306 -3.47 -11.30 -24.94
N ARG A 307 -2.71 -11.48 -23.86
CA ARG A 307 -1.69 -12.53 -23.71
C ARG A 307 -1.99 -13.50 -22.59
N ASP A 308 -2.88 -13.13 -21.71
CA ASP A 308 -3.39 -13.86 -20.55
C ASP A 308 -4.88 -14.13 -20.79
N PHE A 309 -5.24 -15.40 -20.87
CA PHE A 309 -6.62 -15.82 -21.05
C PHE A 309 -7.12 -16.40 -19.74
N ASP A 310 -7.90 -15.62 -19.01
CA ASP A 310 -8.37 -15.98 -17.67
C ASP A 310 -9.59 -16.88 -17.71
N ASP A 311 -10.45 -16.72 -18.71
CA ASP A 311 -11.67 -17.50 -18.84
C ASP A 311 -11.92 -18.00 -20.27
N ALA A 312 -12.67 -19.09 -20.34
CA ALA A 312 -13.16 -19.63 -21.60
C ALA A 312 -14.58 -20.15 -21.42
N VAL A 313 -15.39 -20.01 -22.44
CA VAL A 313 -16.79 -20.39 -22.39
C VAL A 313 -17.13 -21.39 -23.49
N TYR A 314 -18.09 -22.27 -23.17
CA TYR A 314 -18.71 -23.19 -24.11
C TYR A 314 -20.20 -23.26 -23.83
N CYS A 315 -21.02 -23.33 -24.90
CA CYS A 315 -22.46 -23.41 -24.76
C CYS A 315 -23.05 -24.41 -25.75
N GLU A 316 -23.91 -25.30 -25.27
CA GLU A 316 -24.62 -26.24 -26.11
C GLU A 316 -26.11 -26.32 -25.75
N ARG A 317 -26.96 -26.75 -26.69
CA ARG A 317 -28.37 -27.04 -26.43
C ARG A 317 -28.53 -28.31 -25.59
N SER A 318 -29.31 -28.23 -24.53
CA SER A 318 -29.62 -29.36 -23.66
C SER A 318 -31.12 -29.40 -23.37
N GLY A 319 -31.81 -30.32 -24.06
CA GLY A 319 -33.27 -30.44 -24.00
C GLY A 319 -33.98 -29.14 -24.46
N LYS A 320 -34.78 -28.52 -23.58
CA LYS A 320 -35.45 -27.23 -23.83
C LYS A 320 -34.62 -26.00 -23.43
N GLY A 321 -33.42 -26.21 -22.95
CA GLY A 321 -32.52 -25.16 -22.45
C GLY A 321 -31.13 -25.22 -23.04
N TRP A 322 -30.16 -24.73 -22.30
CA TRP A 322 -28.76 -24.65 -22.67
C TRP A 322 -27.85 -25.11 -21.52
N THR A 323 -26.79 -25.81 -21.84
CA THR A 323 -25.69 -26.04 -20.91
C THR A 323 -24.59 -25.03 -21.22
N LEU A 324 -24.20 -24.26 -20.20
CA LEU A 324 -23.08 -23.32 -20.27
C LEU A 324 -21.93 -23.85 -19.43
N LEU A 325 -20.75 -23.97 -20.00
CA LEU A 325 -19.51 -24.21 -19.28
C LEU A 325 -18.72 -22.90 -19.26
N VAL A 326 -18.23 -22.54 -18.07
CA VAL A 326 -17.28 -21.45 -17.87
C VAL A 326 -16.05 -22.03 -17.21
N ALA A 327 -14.93 -22.00 -17.90
CA ALA A 327 -13.64 -22.48 -17.39
C ALA A 327 -12.79 -21.26 -17.03
N ILE A 328 -12.35 -21.20 -15.78
CA ILE A 328 -11.53 -20.09 -15.27
C ILE A 328 -10.15 -20.63 -14.90
N ALA A 329 -9.09 -19.87 -15.21
CA ALA A 329 -7.72 -20.21 -14.88
C ALA A 329 -7.58 -20.43 -13.36
N ASP A 330 -7.02 -21.60 -12.98
CA ASP A 330 -6.83 -21.97 -11.55
C ASP A 330 -5.52 -21.35 -11.02
N VAL A 331 -5.49 -20.03 -10.91
CA VAL A 331 -4.32 -19.28 -10.45
C VAL A 331 -3.93 -19.71 -9.03
N SER A 332 -4.91 -20.03 -8.18
CA SER A 332 -4.67 -20.45 -6.80
C SER A 332 -3.91 -21.77 -6.66
N HIS A 333 -3.84 -22.56 -7.74
CA HIS A 333 -3.01 -23.76 -7.80
C HIS A 333 -1.51 -23.45 -7.83
N TYR A 334 -1.16 -22.29 -8.39
CA TYR A 334 0.23 -21.84 -8.55
C TYR A 334 0.63 -20.83 -7.48
N VAL A 335 -0.31 -20.01 -7.06
CA VAL A 335 -0.09 -18.96 -6.05
C VAL A 335 -0.68 -19.43 -4.73
N GLU A 336 0.16 -19.97 -3.85
CA GLU A 336 -0.25 -20.48 -2.55
C GLU A 336 -0.28 -19.37 -1.50
N ILE A 337 -1.15 -19.52 -0.49
CA ILE A 337 -1.21 -18.56 0.61
C ILE A 337 0.14 -18.52 1.34
N GLY A 338 0.75 -17.35 1.42
CA GLY A 338 2.06 -17.14 2.05
C GLY A 338 3.25 -17.45 1.15
N SER A 339 3.03 -17.67 -0.16
CA SER A 339 4.08 -17.70 -1.16
C SER A 339 4.69 -16.29 -1.38
N ALA A 340 5.74 -16.22 -2.16
CA ALA A 340 6.38 -14.94 -2.50
C ALA A 340 5.63 -14.18 -3.60
N LEU A 341 4.82 -14.89 -4.37
CA LEU A 341 4.01 -14.39 -5.48
C LEU A 341 2.72 -13.74 -4.99
#